data_dbc1e3e214ebf004fcc5a1fb3e8e1078
#
_entry.id   dbc1e3e214ebf004fcc5a1fb3e8e1078
#
_cell.length_a   1.000
_cell.length_b   1.000
_cell.length_c   1.000
_cell.angle_alpha   90.00
_cell.angle_beta   90.00
_cell.angle_gamma   90.00
#
_symmetry.space_group_name_H-M   'P 1'
#
loop_
_entity.id
_entity.type
_entity.pdbx_description
1 polymer ?
#
loop_
_entity_poly.entity_id
_entity_poly.type
_entity_poly.pdbx_seq_one_letter_code
_entity_poly.pdbx_strand_id
1 'polypeptide(L)'
;MVLITRRRAVTTLAAALAGAVAVPTYAQAAQAAQKHSGPTRPRPLRQAHAHNDYLHERPLHDALSHGFTSVEADVFLVDGELLVAHEPAELDPTRTLRSLYLDPLLARVKANHGRVYRGYHRPVQLLIDIKTNGVAAYLELDRQLRPYRRMLSSCTYGRVRLGAVTPVISGDRSARVPMEAQRVRYAFYDGRLEDLGSSAPAAFIPLISSNWTQSFSWLGTGPFPATEREKLHTTVSTAHRNGQRVRFWATPDVAGPARDAVWSELLAARVDHLNTDDLAGLERFLRARVQ
;
A
#
# COMPACT_ATOMS: atom_id res chain seq x y z
N MET A 1 2.88 14.65 103.08
CA MET A 1 2.92 13.28 103.60
C MET A 1 1.61 12.55 103.20
N VAL A 2 1.57 11.89 102.11
CA VAL A 2 0.59 10.87 101.81
C VAL A 2 1.15 9.96 100.78
N LEU A 3 1.04 8.68 100.99
CA LEU A 3 1.62 7.54 100.23
C LEU A 3 0.94 7.24 98.93
N ILE A 4 1.72 6.93 97.96
CA ILE A 4 1.33 6.46 96.59
C ILE A 4 1.25 4.96 96.64
N THR A 5 0.13 4.36 96.22
CA THR A 5 0.01 2.94 95.91
C THR A 5 -0.12 2.71 94.46
N ARG A 6 0.83 1.94 93.87
CA ARG A 6 0.84 1.50 92.52
C ARG A 6 -0.11 0.31 92.33
N ARG A 7 -1.02 0.36 91.34
CA ARG A 7 -1.69 -0.81 90.85
C ARG A 7 -1.22 -1.05 89.40
N ARG A 8 -0.65 -2.21 89.09
CA ARG A 8 -0.31 -2.67 87.76
C ARG A 8 -1.59 -3.22 87.10
N ALA A 9 -1.88 -2.70 85.92
CA ALA A 9 -2.88 -3.33 85.03
C ALA A 9 -2.14 -4.10 83.95
N VAL A 10 -2.49 -5.37 83.79
CA VAL A 10 -2.00 -6.23 82.72
C VAL A 10 -3.00 -6.12 81.61
N THR A 11 -2.57 -5.62 80.46
CA THR A 11 -3.41 -5.52 79.24
C THR A 11 -2.95 -6.61 78.29
N THR A 12 -3.77 -7.62 78.10
CA THR A 12 -3.62 -8.66 77.08
C THR A 12 -3.93 -8.09 75.68
N LEU A 13 -2.96 -8.10 74.76
CA LEU A 13 -3.13 -7.72 73.35
C LEU A 13 -3.62 -8.93 72.57
N ALA A 14 -4.85 -8.90 72.09
CA ALA A 14 -5.35 -9.83 71.08
C ALA A 14 -5.04 -9.27 69.68
N ALA A 15 -4.15 -9.96 68.95
CA ALA A 15 -3.85 -9.61 67.57
C ALA A 15 -4.94 -10.24 66.65
N ALA A 16 -5.77 -9.39 66.07
CA ALA A 16 -6.68 -9.77 64.97
C ALA A 16 -5.95 -9.62 63.65
N LEU A 17 -5.62 -10.72 62.97
CA LEU A 17 -5.17 -10.76 61.58
C LEU A 17 -6.37 -10.53 60.65
N ALA A 18 -6.54 -9.29 60.17
CA ALA A 18 -7.45 -8.98 59.08
C ALA A 18 -6.71 -9.19 57.74
N GLY A 19 -7.00 -10.30 57.08
CA GLY A 19 -6.55 -10.55 55.73
C GLY A 19 -7.28 -9.60 54.75
N ALA A 20 -6.58 -8.59 54.24
CA ALA A 20 -7.10 -7.73 53.18
C ALA A 20 -7.00 -8.49 51.84
N VAL A 21 -8.13 -9.02 51.36
CA VAL A 21 -8.24 -9.49 49.98
C VAL A 21 -8.34 -8.23 49.11
N ALA A 22 -7.25 -7.90 48.44
CA ALA A 22 -7.22 -6.84 47.44
C ALA A 22 -7.99 -7.25 46.18
N VAL A 23 -9.24 -6.80 46.06
CA VAL A 23 -10.01 -6.91 44.81
C VAL A 23 -9.44 -5.86 43.85
N PRO A 24 -8.88 -6.23 42.68
CA PRO A 24 -8.38 -5.27 41.71
C PRO A 24 -9.54 -4.41 41.23
N THR A 25 -9.42 -3.08 41.37
CA THR A 25 -10.41 -2.13 40.87
C THR A 25 -10.45 -2.18 39.34
N TYR A 26 -11.63 -1.94 38.74
CA TYR A 26 -11.83 -1.91 37.27
C TYR A 26 -10.82 -1.01 36.53
N ALA A 27 -10.29 0.02 37.20
CA ALA A 27 -9.25 0.87 36.65
C ALA A 27 -7.90 0.17 36.45
N GLN A 28 -7.51 -0.77 37.31
CA GLN A 28 -6.28 -1.56 37.17
C GLN A 28 -6.41 -2.65 36.08
N ALA A 29 -7.60 -3.21 35.89
CA ALA A 29 -7.89 -4.13 34.81
C ALA A 29 -7.86 -3.43 33.43
N ALA A 30 -8.36 -2.20 33.34
CA ALA A 30 -8.29 -1.38 32.13
C ALA A 30 -6.85 -0.99 31.76
N GLN A 31 -6.02 -0.65 32.74
CA GLN A 31 -4.59 -0.35 32.53
C GLN A 31 -3.76 -1.60 32.18
N ALA A 32 -4.12 -2.76 32.67
CA ALA A 32 -3.47 -4.02 32.29
C ALA A 32 -3.83 -4.44 30.85
N ALA A 33 -5.06 -4.15 30.39
CA ALA A 33 -5.47 -4.40 29.01
C ALA A 33 -4.79 -3.45 28.00
N GLN A 34 -4.45 -2.22 28.41
CA GLN A 34 -3.72 -1.26 27.56
C GLN A 34 -2.21 -1.57 27.42
N LYS A 35 -1.62 -2.36 28.32
CA LYS A 35 -0.18 -2.66 28.29
C LYS A 35 0.23 -3.75 27.31
N HIS A 36 -0.69 -4.39 26.59
CA HIS A 36 -0.38 -5.49 25.66
C HIS A 36 -0.64 -5.18 24.18
N SER A 37 -1.05 -3.98 23.82
CA SER A 37 -1.06 -3.55 22.42
C SER A 37 0.28 -2.91 22.04
N GLY A 38 1.29 -3.71 21.88
CA GLY A 38 2.45 -3.31 21.06
C GLY A 38 1.91 -2.87 19.69
N PRO A 39 2.63 -2.00 18.93
CA PRO A 39 2.14 -1.49 17.65
C PRO A 39 1.70 -2.68 16.80
N THR A 40 0.39 -2.77 16.55
CA THR A 40 -0.20 -3.83 15.73
C THR A 40 0.45 -3.75 14.36
N ARG A 41 1.17 -4.80 13.99
CA ARG A 41 1.83 -4.84 12.67
C ARG A 41 0.78 -4.71 11.59
N PRO A 42 0.94 -3.80 10.63
CA PRO A 42 -0.04 -3.63 9.57
C PRO A 42 -0.18 -4.96 8.80
N ARG A 43 -1.43 -5.47 8.70
CA ARG A 43 -1.74 -6.64 7.89
C ARG A 43 -1.86 -6.21 6.43
N PRO A 44 -1.11 -6.79 5.50
CA PRO A 44 -1.15 -6.41 4.09
C PRO A 44 -2.53 -6.57 3.46
N LEU A 45 -2.97 -5.54 2.76
CA LEU A 45 -4.21 -5.47 2.00
C LEU A 45 -3.88 -5.60 0.51
N ARG A 46 -4.08 -6.79 -0.05
CA ARG A 46 -3.63 -7.15 -1.40
C ARG A 46 -4.20 -6.27 -2.51
N GLN A 47 -5.40 -5.75 -2.32
CA GLN A 47 -6.12 -4.96 -3.31
C GLN A 47 -6.01 -3.46 -3.09
N ALA A 48 -5.28 -3.02 -2.05
CA ALA A 48 -5.14 -1.61 -1.75
C ALA A 48 -4.01 -0.98 -2.57
N HIS A 49 -4.36 0.09 -3.32
CA HIS A 49 -3.43 0.92 -4.08
C HIS A 49 -3.57 2.38 -3.63
N ALA A 50 -2.46 2.93 -3.11
CA ALA A 50 -2.36 4.34 -2.76
C ALA A 50 -2.07 5.14 -4.02
N HIS A 51 -3.09 5.82 -4.53
CA HIS A 51 -3.01 6.79 -5.60
C HIS A 51 -2.43 8.10 -5.04
N ASN A 52 -1.66 8.83 -5.83
CA ASN A 52 -1.02 10.08 -5.39
C ASN A 52 -0.32 9.97 -4.00
N ASP A 53 0.29 8.82 -3.71
CA ASP A 53 0.88 8.53 -2.38
C ASP A 53 1.85 9.63 -1.90
N TYR A 54 2.51 10.30 -2.83
CA TYR A 54 3.46 11.40 -2.56
C TYR A 54 2.80 12.67 -1.99
N LEU A 55 1.47 12.79 -2.01
CA LEU A 55 0.72 13.91 -1.40
C LEU A 55 0.47 13.71 0.10
N HIS A 56 0.67 12.50 0.63
CA HIS A 56 0.55 12.25 2.06
C HIS A 56 1.70 12.88 2.85
N GLU A 57 1.48 13.12 4.13
CA GLU A 57 2.48 13.73 5.03
C GLU A 57 3.79 12.93 5.04
N ARG A 58 3.69 11.61 5.04
CA ARG A 58 4.83 10.70 5.00
C ARG A 58 4.67 9.70 3.84
N PRO A 59 5.01 10.11 2.61
CA PRO A 59 4.89 9.25 1.43
C PRO A 59 5.47 7.85 1.68
N LEU A 60 4.90 6.82 1.07
CA LEU A 60 5.20 5.41 1.31
C LEU A 60 4.88 4.94 2.74
N HIS A 61 5.34 5.67 3.75
CA HIS A 61 5.21 5.24 5.15
C HIS A 61 3.75 5.19 5.60
N ASP A 62 2.94 6.18 5.20
CA ASP A 62 1.53 6.22 5.55
C ASP A 62 0.78 5.08 4.85
N ALA A 63 0.95 4.88 3.54
CA ALA A 63 0.35 3.75 2.82
C ALA A 63 0.76 2.39 3.43
N LEU A 64 2.05 2.20 3.73
CA LEU A 64 2.51 0.95 4.33
C LEU A 64 2.00 0.76 5.76
N SER A 65 1.73 1.82 6.52
CA SER A 65 1.13 1.72 7.85
C SER A 65 -0.32 1.25 7.82
N HIS A 66 -1.05 1.60 6.75
CA HIS A 66 -2.41 1.11 6.46
C HIS A 66 -2.45 -0.27 5.79
N GLY A 67 -1.27 -0.87 5.50
CA GLY A 67 -1.19 -2.21 4.91
C GLY A 67 -1.27 -2.24 3.39
N PHE A 68 -1.13 -1.14 2.70
CA PHE A 68 -1.20 -1.07 1.24
C PHE A 68 -0.07 -1.85 0.59
N THR A 69 -0.38 -2.56 -0.49
CA THR A 69 0.60 -3.39 -1.23
C THR A 69 0.91 -2.84 -2.62
N SER A 70 0.37 -1.68 -2.95
CA SER A 70 0.68 -0.93 -4.15
C SER A 70 0.66 0.56 -3.81
N VAL A 71 1.65 1.31 -4.29
CA VAL A 71 1.79 2.75 -4.10
C VAL A 71 2.19 3.41 -5.41
N GLU A 72 1.74 4.64 -5.63
CA GLU A 72 2.02 5.42 -6.83
C GLU A 72 2.95 6.59 -6.53
N ALA A 73 3.91 6.80 -7.43
CA ALA A 73 4.84 7.94 -7.42
C ALA A 73 4.88 8.58 -8.80
N ASP A 74 4.46 9.83 -8.90
CA ASP A 74 4.58 10.62 -10.12
C ASP A 74 5.97 11.24 -10.21
N VAL A 75 6.62 11.11 -11.35
CA VAL A 75 8.01 11.53 -11.50
C VAL A 75 8.23 12.43 -12.72
N PHE A 76 9.04 13.44 -12.50
CA PHE A 76 9.58 14.33 -13.54
C PHE A 76 11.08 14.12 -13.63
N LEU A 77 11.61 13.98 -14.85
CA LEU A 77 13.05 14.03 -15.07
C LEU A 77 13.48 15.49 -15.17
N VAL A 78 14.30 15.94 -14.23
CA VAL A 78 14.86 17.30 -14.16
C VAL A 78 16.34 17.19 -13.86
N ASP A 79 17.19 17.71 -14.72
CA ASP A 79 18.65 17.76 -14.57
C ASP A 79 19.31 16.43 -14.14
N GLY A 80 18.78 15.31 -14.65
CA GLY A 80 19.30 13.98 -14.36
C GLY A 80 18.80 13.36 -13.04
N GLU A 81 17.85 13.99 -12.34
CA GLU A 81 17.16 13.44 -11.18
C GLU A 81 15.68 13.21 -11.48
N LEU A 82 15.10 12.20 -10.80
CA LEU A 82 13.66 11.91 -10.86
C LEU A 82 12.99 12.54 -9.64
N LEU A 83 12.45 13.74 -9.85
CA LEU A 83 11.73 14.50 -8.82
C LEU A 83 10.28 14.06 -8.74
N VAL A 84 9.74 14.02 -7.54
CA VAL A 84 8.37 13.54 -7.26
C VAL A 84 7.44 14.72 -7.00
N ALA A 85 6.45 14.88 -7.87
CA ALA A 85 5.40 15.90 -7.78
C ALA A 85 4.20 15.51 -8.67
N HIS A 86 3.04 16.15 -8.45
CA HIS A 86 1.90 16.02 -9.37
C HIS A 86 2.03 16.99 -10.56
N GLU A 87 2.43 18.23 -10.27
CA GLU A 87 2.57 19.29 -11.25
C GLU A 87 3.98 19.88 -11.25
N PRO A 88 4.44 20.45 -12.38
CA PRO A 88 5.79 21.05 -12.45
C PRO A 88 6.03 22.17 -11.42
N ALA A 89 4.99 22.89 -11.01
CA ALA A 89 5.09 23.96 -10.02
C ALA A 89 5.38 23.47 -8.59
N GLU A 90 5.20 22.17 -8.32
CA GLU A 90 5.40 21.53 -7.02
C GLU A 90 6.76 20.85 -6.88
N LEU A 91 7.61 20.96 -7.91
CA LEU A 91 8.91 20.31 -7.93
C LEU A 91 9.83 20.82 -6.82
N ASP A 92 10.31 19.90 -5.99
CA ASP A 92 11.28 20.14 -4.92
C ASP A 92 12.48 19.21 -5.12
N PRO A 93 13.71 19.75 -5.27
CA PRO A 93 14.93 18.95 -5.46
C PRO A 93 15.21 17.95 -4.33
N THR A 94 14.64 18.14 -3.15
CA THR A 94 14.79 17.21 -2.02
C THR A 94 13.83 16.02 -2.09
N ARG A 95 12.76 16.12 -2.87
CA ARG A 95 11.72 15.11 -3.04
C ARG A 95 11.98 14.27 -4.28
N THR A 96 12.92 13.34 -4.18
CA THR A 96 13.29 12.46 -5.29
C THR A 96 12.65 11.07 -5.16
N LEU A 97 12.54 10.31 -6.25
CA LEU A 97 12.12 8.91 -6.23
C LEU A 97 12.99 8.08 -5.28
N ARG A 98 14.27 8.41 -5.19
CA ARG A 98 15.21 7.73 -4.28
C ARG A 98 14.89 8.05 -2.84
N SER A 99 14.80 9.34 -2.48
CA SER A 99 14.61 9.77 -1.09
C SER A 99 13.26 9.36 -0.51
N LEU A 100 12.19 9.42 -1.31
CA LEU A 100 10.83 9.13 -0.85
C LEU A 100 10.45 7.63 -0.93
N TYR A 101 11.03 6.88 -1.89
CA TYR A 101 10.58 5.51 -2.15
C TYR A 101 11.70 4.47 -2.13
N LEU A 102 12.77 4.62 -2.93
CA LEU A 102 13.73 3.53 -3.12
C LEU A 102 14.57 3.27 -1.87
N ASP A 103 15.10 4.31 -1.22
CA ASP A 103 15.90 4.18 -0.01
C ASP A 103 15.07 3.70 1.19
N PRO A 104 13.86 4.26 1.47
CA PRO A 104 12.99 3.75 2.52
C PRO A 104 12.55 2.30 2.30
N LEU A 105 12.22 1.91 1.06
CA LEU A 105 11.89 0.52 0.72
C LEU A 105 13.07 -0.41 0.97
N LEU A 106 14.28 -0.01 0.57
CA LEU A 106 15.48 -0.81 0.81
C LEU A 106 15.77 -0.99 2.30
N ALA A 107 15.66 0.08 3.10
CA ALA A 107 15.80 0.03 4.54
C ALA A 107 14.77 -0.93 5.16
N ARG A 108 13.51 -0.81 4.74
CA ARG A 108 12.41 -1.66 5.23
C ARG A 108 12.59 -3.13 4.84
N VAL A 109 13.02 -3.41 3.60
CA VAL A 109 13.27 -4.77 3.11
C VAL A 109 14.41 -5.41 3.90
N LYS A 110 15.47 -4.66 4.22
CA LYS A 110 16.56 -5.13 5.08
C LYS A 110 16.06 -5.46 6.49
N ALA A 111 15.31 -4.56 7.12
CA ALA A 111 14.75 -4.73 8.47
C ALA A 111 13.74 -5.90 8.58
N ASN A 112 13.07 -6.25 7.48
CA ASN A 112 12.05 -7.29 7.43
C ASN A 112 12.53 -8.59 6.73
N HIS A 113 13.82 -8.87 6.75
CA HIS A 113 14.41 -10.12 6.22
C HIS A 113 14.07 -10.38 4.75
N GLY A 114 14.22 -9.36 3.91
CA GLY A 114 14.04 -9.47 2.47
C GLY A 114 12.60 -9.23 1.98
N ARG A 115 11.71 -8.65 2.81
CA ARG A 115 10.30 -8.36 2.48
C ARG A 115 9.90 -6.95 2.91
N VAL A 116 8.92 -6.35 2.22
CA VAL A 116 8.36 -5.06 2.65
C VAL A 116 7.54 -5.23 3.93
N TYR A 117 6.76 -6.29 4.03
CA TYR A 117 6.03 -6.69 5.23
C TYR A 117 6.55 -8.03 5.75
N ARG A 118 6.82 -8.12 7.04
CA ARG A 118 7.25 -9.38 7.67
C ARG A 118 6.17 -10.45 7.52
N GLY A 119 6.53 -11.62 6.99
CA GLY A 119 5.60 -12.74 6.76
C GLY A 119 4.71 -12.61 5.51
N TYR A 120 4.87 -11.54 4.71
CA TYR A 120 4.17 -11.40 3.45
C TYR A 120 5.13 -11.65 2.28
N HIS A 121 4.89 -12.74 1.55
CA HIS A 121 5.82 -13.23 0.54
C HIS A 121 5.58 -12.69 -0.88
N ARG A 122 4.55 -11.87 -1.08
CA ARG A 122 4.29 -11.21 -2.36
C ARG A 122 5.03 -9.89 -2.46
N PRO A 123 5.44 -9.45 -3.66
CA PRO A 123 5.98 -8.11 -3.87
C PRO A 123 4.98 -7.02 -3.51
N VAL A 124 5.50 -5.88 -3.05
CA VAL A 124 4.78 -4.61 -3.09
C VAL A 124 5.03 -3.96 -4.44
N GLN A 125 3.98 -3.44 -5.08
CA GLN A 125 4.08 -2.71 -6.33
C GLN A 125 4.46 -1.25 -6.05
N LEU A 126 5.45 -0.75 -6.77
CA LEU A 126 5.72 0.68 -6.91
C LEU A 126 5.33 1.08 -8.32
N LEU A 127 4.17 1.71 -8.48
CA LEU A 127 3.73 2.29 -9.75
C LEU A 127 4.43 3.63 -9.90
N ILE A 128 5.19 3.80 -10.98
CA ILE A 128 5.96 5.00 -11.28
C ILE A 128 5.35 5.64 -12.51
N ASP A 129 4.64 6.74 -12.31
CA ASP A 129 3.97 7.48 -13.37
C ASP A 129 4.90 8.59 -13.91
N ILE A 130 5.37 8.42 -15.14
CA ILE A 130 6.31 9.34 -15.78
C ILE A 130 5.53 10.50 -16.39
N LYS A 131 5.78 11.72 -15.89
CA LYS A 131 5.13 12.98 -16.32
C LYS A 131 5.88 13.73 -17.42
N THR A 132 7.14 13.37 -17.69
CA THR A 132 7.98 13.97 -18.72
C THR A 132 8.26 13.02 -19.87
N ASN A 133 9.25 13.34 -20.74
CA ASN A 133 9.67 12.45 -21.84
C ASN A 133 10.00 11.04 -21.36
N GLY A 134 9.13 10.09 -21.70
CA GLY A 134 9.19 8.72 -21.21
C GLY A 134 10.48 7.99 -21.57
N VAL A 135 11.06 8.24 -22.76
CA VAL A 135 12.32 7.60 -23.17
C VAL A 135 13.46 8.04 -22.25
N ALA A 136 13.66 9.35 -22.10
CA ALA A 136 14.75 9.88 -21.28
C ALA A 136 14.54 9.54 -19.78
N ALA A 137 13.32 9.73 -19.27
CA ALA A 137 12.99 9.43 -17.89
C ALA A 137 13.16 7.94 -17.56
N TYR A 138 12.76 7.04 -18.46
CA TYR A 138 12.95 5.62 -18.24
C TYR A 138 14.43 5.19 -18.25
N LEU A 139 15.24 5.74 -19.13
CA LEU A 139 16.68 5.45 -19.17
C LEU A 139 17.36 5.87 -17.85
N GLU A 140 17.01 7.02 -17.31
CA GLU A 140 17.49 7.46 -16.00
C GLU A 140 16.93 6.57 -14.88
N LEU A 141 15.66 6.22 -14.93
CA LEU A 141 15.02 5.32 -13.97
C LEU A 141 15.72 3.95 -13.94
N ASP A 142 16.02 3.36 -15.09
CA ASP A 142 16.75 2.08 -15.16
C ASP A 142 18.13 2.20 -14.50
N ARG A 143 18.83 3.34 -14.71
CA ARG A 143 20.11 3.63 -14.04
C ARG A 143 19.93 3.68 -12.53
N GLN A 144 18.90 4.37 -12.03
CA GLN A 144 18.62 4.52 -10.59
C GLN A 144 18.15 3.20 -9.95
N LEU A 145 17.44 2.32 -10.66
CA LEU A 145 16.98 1.04 -10.13
C LEU A 145 18.11 0.01 -9.93
N ARG A 146 19.20 0.07 -10.72
CA ARG A 146 20.30 -0.93 -10.68
C ARG A 146 20.94 -1.15 -9.31
N PRO A 147 21.23 -0.12 -8.49
CA PRO A 147 21.72 -0.31 -7.13
C PRO A 147 20.77 -1.10 -6.23
N TYR A 148 19.46 -1.02 -6.49
CA TYR A 148 18.40 -1.67 -5.69
C TYR A 148 18.01 -3.06 -6.20
N ARG A 149 18.69 -3.61 -7.23
CA ARG A 149 18.34 -4.86 -7.93
C ARG A 149 18.09 -6.07 -7.01
N ARG A 150 18.69 -6.11 -5.81
CA ARG A 150 18.51 -7.22 -4.87
C ARG A 150 17.12 -7.26 -4.26
N MET A 151 16.47 -6.11 -4.09
CA MET A 151 15.09 -6.03 -3.59
C MET A 151 14.05 -6.04 -4.70
N LEU A 152 14.45 -5.76 -5.96
CA LEU A 152 13.53 -5.59 -7.06
C LEU A 152 13.20 -6.90 -7.77
N SER A 153 11.96 -7.00 -8.24
CA SER A 153 11.60 -7.96 -9.28
C SER A 153 12.39 -7.65 -10.56
N SER A 154 12.73 -8.67 -11.31
CA SER A 154 13.51 -8.50 -12.54
C SER A 154 13.01 -9.44 -13.62
N CYS A 155 13.19 -9.03 -14.88
CA CYS A 155 13.03 -9.91 -16.04
C CYS A 155 14.37 -10.05 -16.75
N THR A 156 14.79 -11.28 -16.96
CA THR A 156 16.03 -11.61 -17.66
C THR A 156 15.71 -12.59 -18.77
N TYR A 157 15.89 -12.18 -20.03
CA TYR A 157 15.53 -12.95 -21.23
C TYR A 157 14.11 -13.58 -21.15
N GLY A 158 13.12 -12.78 -20.76
CA GLY A 158 11.72 -13.20 -20.63
C GLY A 158 11.38 -13.96 -19.34
N ARG A 159 12.36 -14.32 -18.51
CA ARG A 159 12.14 -15.02 -17.25
C ARG A 159 12.04 -14.02 -16.09
N VAL A 160 10.91 -14.04 -15.39
CA VAL A 160 10.65 -13.15 -14.23
C VAL A 160 11.14 -13.82 -12.96
N ARG A 161 11.93 -13.05 -12.17
CA ARG A 161 12.26 -13.35 -10.79
C ARG A 161 11.58 -12.30 -9.90
N LEU A 162 10.69 -12.73 -9.02
CA LEU A 162 10.02 -11.82 -8.08
C LEU A 162 10.97 -11.41 -6.94
N GLY A 163 11.02 -10.11 -6.69
CA GLY A 163 11.69 -9.49 -5.53
C GLY A 163 10.70 -9.11 -4.43
N ALA A 164 11.14 -8.27 -3.52
CA ALA A 164 10.28 -7.66 -2.50
C ALA A 164 9.43 -6.51 -3.06
N VAL A 165 9.92 -5.84 -4.10
CA VAL A 165 9.28 -4.70 -4.77
C VAL A 165 9.24 -4.94 -6.27
N THR A 166 8.11 -4.63 -6.89
CA THR A 166 7.93 -4.67 -8.35
C THR A 166 7.66 -3.26 -8.86
N PRO A 167 8.65 -2.58 -9.47
CA PRO A 167 8.41 -1.34 -10.18
C PRO A 167 7.58 -1.58 -11.43
N VAL A 168 6.53 -0.78 -11.64
CA VAL A 168 5.68 -0.80 -12.83
C VAL A 168 5.61 0.61 -13.39
N ILE A 169 5.90 0.78 -14.66
CA ILE A 169 6.05 2.08 -15.32
C ILE A 169 4.75 2.45 -16.02
N SER A 170 4.21 3.59 -15.65
CA SER A 170 3.02 4.23 -16.20
C SER A 170 3.37 5.63 -16.74
N GLY A 171 2.33 6.43 -17.06
CA GLY A 171 2.48 7.79 -17.58
C GLY A 171 2.84 7.84 -19.05
N ASP A 172 3.92 8.52 -19.40
CA ASP A 172 4.33 8.73 -20.80
C ASP A 172 4.62 7.39 -21.49
N ARG A 173 3.83 7.11 -22.52
CA ARG A 173 3.84 5.81 -23.23
C ARG A 173 5.13 5.56 -24.01
N SER A 174 5.92 6.60 -24.33
CA SER A 174 7.19 6.46 -25.05
C SER A 174 8.26 5.68 -24.25
N ALA A 175 8.09 5.56 -22.92
CA ALA A 175 8.91 4.69 -22.07
C ALA A 175 8.92 3.22 -22.52
N ARG A 176 7.86 2.77 -23.21
CA ARG A 176 7.75 1.41 -23.72
C ARG A 176 8.90 1.02 -24.65
N VAL A 177 9.30 1.93 -25.52
CA VAL A 177 10.33 1.67 -26.55
C VAL A 177 11.66 1.19 -25.96
N PRO A 178 12.32 1.94 -25.04
CA PRO A 178 13.56 1.44 -24.43
C PRO A 178 13.33 0.23 -23.53
N MET A 179 12.14 0.07 -22.92
CA MET A 179 11.83 -1.10 -22.08
C MET A 179 11.76 -2.39 -22.89
N GLU A 180 11.12 -2.36 -24.07
CA GLU A 180 11.02 -3.54 -24.95
C GLU A 180 12.38 -3.98 -25.51
N ALA A 181 13.28 -3.03 -25.74
CA ALA A 181 14.64 -3.31 -26.22
C ALA A 181 15.54 -4.01 -25.19
N GLN A 182 15.17 -3.96 -23.90
CA GLN A 182 16.00 -4.51 -22.83
C GLN A 182 15.79 -6.01 -22.62
N ARG A 183 16.90 -6.77 -22.61
CA ARG A 183 16.91 -8.20 -22.25
C ARG A 183 16.96 -8.42 -20.74
N VAL A 184 17.47 -7.45 -20.00
CA VAL A 184 17.51 -7.45 -18.52
C VAL A 184 16.95 -6.14 -18.03
N ARG A 185 15.87 -6.18 -17.25
CA ARG A 185 15.23 -4.99 -16.68
C ARG A 185 14.74 -5.26 -15.26
N TYR A 186 14.61 -4.18 -14.48
CA TYR A 186 14.12 -4.18 -13.10
C TYR A 186 12.77 -3.47 -12.97
N ALA A 187 12.12 -3.18 -14.08
CA ALA A 187 10.81 -2.57 -14.15
C ALA A 187 9.92 -3.28 -15.18
N PHE A 188 8.61 -3.12 -15.03
CA PHE A 188 7.58 -3.71 -15.87
C PHE A 188 6.68 -2.61 -16.41
N TYR A 189 5.92 -2.88 -17.44
CA TYR A 189 5.12 -1.87 -18.11
C TYR A 189 3.66 -1.94 -17.68
N ASP A 190 3.03 -0.78 -17.42
CA ASP A 190 1.61 -0.65 -17.18
C ASP A 190 0.87 -0.53 -18.52
N GLY A 191 0.21 -1.61 -18.93
CA GLY A 191 -0.60 -1.65 -20.15
C GLY A 191 -1.90 -0.86 -20.02
N ARG A 192 -2.60 -0.75 -21.15
CA ARG A 192 -3.95 -0.17 -21.25
C ARG A 192 -4.91 -1.22 -21.80
N LEU A 193 -6.20 -0.90 -21.90
CA LEU A 193 -7.21 -1.85 -22.40
C LEU A 193 -6.91 -2.32 -23.83
N GLU A 194 -6.26 -1.51 -24.67
CA GLU A 194 -5.79 -1.89 -26.01
C GLU A 194 -4.66 -2.93 -26.00
N ASP A 195 -3.93 -3.04 -24.90
CA ASP A 195 -2.92 -4.09 -24.71
C ASP A 195 -3.54 -5.43 -24.27
N LEU A 196 -4.81 -5.43 -23.87
CA LEU A 196 -5.50 -6.62 -23.40
C LEU A 196 -5.74 -7.60 -24.56
N GLY A 197 -5.18 -8.80 -24.45
CA GLY A 197 -5.22 -9.80 -25.51
C GLY A 197 -4.15 -9.60 -26.60
N SER A 198 -3.25 -8.63 -26.45
CA SER A 198 -2.07 -8.50 -27.32
C SER A 198 -1.09 -9.67 -27.11
N SER A 199 -0.10 -9.79 -28.00
CA SER A 199 0.99 -10.78 -27.86
C SER A 199 2.01 -10.44 -26.77
N ALA A 200 1.92 -9.26 -26.14
CA ALA A 200 2.84 -8.86 -25.08
C ALA A 200 2.62 -9.70 -23.81
N PRO A 201 3.64 -10.41 -23.32
CA PRO A 201 3.48 -11.32 -22.21
C PRO A 201 3.34 -10.56 -20.88
N ALA A 202 2.70 -11.19 -19.86
CA ALA A 202 2.66 -10.66 -18.50
C ALA A 202 4.06 -10.44 -17.88
N ALA A 203 5.08 -11.11 -18.41
CA ALA A 203 6.48 -10.83 -18.07
C ALA A 203 6.96 -9.43 -18.50
N PHE A 204 6.20 -8.76 -19.37
CA PHE A 204 6.42 -7.36 -19.77
C PHE A 204 5.30 -6.46 -19.27
N ILE A 205 4.04 -6.82 -19.49
CA ILE A 205 2.83 -6.10 -19.10
C ILE A 205 2.10 -6.88 -17.99
N PRO A 206 2.52 -6.79 -16.70
CA PRO A 206 1.85 -7.51 -15.62
C PRO A 206 0.60 -6.81 -15.10
N LEU A 207 0.35 -5.57 -15.51
CA LEU A 207 -0.75 -4.72 -15.07
C LEU A 207 -1.44 -4.11 -16.30
N ILE A 208 -2.76 -4.10 -16.28
CA ILE A 208 -3.60 -3.36 -17.21
C ILE A 208 -4.34 -2.28 -16.41
N SER A 209 -4.08 -1.01 -16.72
CA SER A 209 -4.75 0.13 -16.08
C SER A 209 -5.66 0.85 -17.07
N SER A 210 -6.80 1.36 -16.59
CA SER A 210 -7.69 2.20 -17.39
C SER A 210 -8.36 3.27 -16.55
N ASN A 211 -8.72 4.38 -17.20
CA ASN A 211 -9.58 5.39 -16.60
C ASN A 211 -11.01 4.84 -16.50
N TRP A 212 -11.57 4.84 -15.28
CA TRP A 212 -12.92 4.36 -15.03
C TRP A 212 -13.94 5.14 -15.85
N THR A 213 -13.88 6.47 -15.85
CA THR A 213 -14.86 7.34 -16.52
C THR A 213 -14.80 7.29 -18.05
N GLN A 214 -13.70 6.80 -18.63
CA GLN A 214 -13.59 6.53 -20.07
C GLN A 214 -14.13 5.14 -20.43
N SER A 215 -14.21 4.25 -19.46
CA SER A 215 -14.63 2.86 -19.68
C SER A 215 -16.07 2.59 -19.25
N PHE A 216 -16.54 3.30 -18.21
CA PHE A 216 -17.84 3.10 -17.58
C PHE A 216 -18.52 4.45 -17.31
N SER A 217 -19.83 4.49 -17.46
CA SER A 217 -20.64 5.68 -17.16
C SER A 217 -21.12 5.70 -15.71
N TRP A 218 -21.20 4.53 -15.07
CA TRP A 218 -21.69 4.40 -13.71
C TRP A 218 -20.65 4.85 -12.66
N LEU A 219 -21.10 5.75 -11.79
CA LEU A 219 -20.27 6.35 -10.74
C LEU A 219 -20.76 6.00 -9.32
N GLY A 220 -21.40 4.83 -9.16
CA GLY A 220 -21.81 4.32 -7.84
C GLY A 220 -23.21 4.72 -7.39
N THR A 221 -23.98 5.44 -8.21
CA THR A 221 -25.36 5.84 -7.90
C THR A 221 -26.36 5.03 -8.70
N GLY A 222 -27.40 4.52 -8.04
CA GLY A 222 -28.37 3.63 -8.67
C GLY A 222 -27.78 2.25 -9.03
N PRO A 223 -28.52 1.42 -9.77
CA PRO A 223 -28.05 0.09 -10.16
C PRO A 223 -26.91 0.18 -11.19
N PHE A 224 -25.89 -0.65 -11.03
CA PHE A 224 -24.84 -0.78 -12.04
C PHE A 224 -25.43 -1.40 -13.31
N PRO A 225 -25.32 -0.76 -14.49
CA PRO A 225 -25.89 -1.31 -15.72
C PRO A 225 -25.34 -2.70 -16.02
N ALA A 226 -26.22 -3.65 -16.39
CA ALA A 226 -25.84 -5.04 -16.59
C ALA A 226 -24.75 -5.21 -17.67
N THR A 227 -24.83 -4.42 -18.74
CA THR A 227 -23.84 -4.42 -19.84
C THR A 227 -22.47 -3.91 -19.38
N GLU A 228 -22.43 -2.90 -18.53
CA GLU A 228 -21.16 -2.40 -17.97
C GLU A 228 -20.58 -3.36 -16.94
N ARG A 229 -21.40 -4.01 -16.12
CA ARG A 229 -20.97 -5.06 -15.20
C ARG A 229 -20.36 -6.24 -15.96
N GLU A 230 -21.00 -6.70 -17.04
CA GLU A 230 -20.45 -7.77 -17.90
C GLU A 230 -19.14 -7.35 -18.55
N LYS A 231 -19.03 -6.11 -19.04
CA LYS A 231 -17.79 -5.55 -19.57
C LYS A 231 -16.68 -5.58 -18.52
N LEU A 232 -16.95 -5.18 -17.27
CA LEU A 232 -16.00 -5.20 -16.17
C LEU A 232 -15.48 -6.63 -15.91
N HIS A 233 -16.42 -7.59 -15.75
CA HIS A 233 -16.06 -9.00 -15.52
C HIS A 233 -15.28 -9.60 -16.68
N THR A 234 -15.64 -9.30 -17.92
CA THR A 234 -14.94 -9.76 -19.12
C THR A 234 -13.52 -9.20 -19.19
N THR A 235 -13.35 -7.90 -18.91
CA THR A 235 -12.04 -7.25 -18.86
C THR A 235 -11.13 -7.93 -17.84
N VAL A 236 -11.61 -8.07 -16.60
CA VAL A 236 -10.82 -8.67 -15.52
C VAL A 236 -10.49 -10.13 -15.80
N SER A 237 -11.48 -10.93 -16.25
CA SER A 237 -11.25 -12.35 -16.55
C SER A 237 -10.27 -12.54 -17.70
N THR A 238 -10.28 -11.67 -18.70
CA THR A 238 -9.33 -11.70 -19.83
C THR A 238 -7.92 -11.37 -19.36
N ALA A 239 -7.75 -10.31 -18.56
CA ALA A 239 -6.47 -9.97 -17.98
C ALA A 239 -5.90 -11.14 -17.13
N HIS A 240 -6.73 -11.73 -16.27
CA HIS A 240 -6.33 -12.85 -15.40
C HIS A 240 -5.92 -14.10 -16.21
N ARG A 241 -6.63 -14.42 -17.29
CA ARG A 241 -6.22 -15.53 -18.19
C ARG A 241 -4.84 -15.30 -18.81
N ASN A 242 -4.49 -14.03 -19.05
CA ASN A 242 -3.17 -13.64 -19.59
C ASN A 242 -2.10 -13.47 -18.48
N GLY A 243 -2.42 -13.75 -17.21
CA GLY A 243 -1.52 -13.57 -16.06
C GLY A 243 -1.30 -12.10 -15.68
N GLN A 244 -2.18 -11.20 -16.13
CA GLN A 244 -2.12 -9.77 -15.87
C GLN A 244 -3.07 -9.40 -14.72
N ARG A 245 -2.76 -8.30 -14.01
CA ARG A 245 -3.60 -7.68 -12.99
C ARG A 245 -4.36 -6.50 -13.60
N VAL A 246 -5.39 -6.03 -12.90
CA VAL A 246 -6.22 -4.91 -13.35
C VAL A 246 -6.30 -3.83 -12.29
N ARG A 247 -6.21 -2.56 -12.72
CA ARG A 247 -6.45 -1.36 -11.95
C ARG A 247 -7.34 -0.40 -12.75
N PHE A 248 -8.30 0.23 -12.06
CA PHE A 248 -9.02 1.39 -12.59
C PHE A 248 -8.71 2.61 -11.73
N TRP A 249 -8.28 3.71 -12.38
CA TRP A 249 -8.13 5.02 -11.77
C TRP A 249 -9.29 5.94 -12.16
N ALA A 250 -9.38 7.15 -11.59
CA ALA A 250 -10.54 8.05 -11.71
C ALA A 250 -11.89 7.41 -11.28
N THR A 251 -11.85 6.47 -10.35
CA THR A 251 -13.04 6.00 -9.66
C THR A 251 -13.52 7.07 -8.66
N PRO A 252 -14.84 7.15 -8.32
CA PRO A 252 -15.29 7.99 -7.22
C PRO A 252 -14.49 7.74 -5.95
N ASP A 253 -13.90 8.80 -5.36
CA ASP A 253 -13.05 8.67 -4.17
C ASP A 253 -13.51 9.54 -2.98
N VAL A 254 -14.53 10.36 -3.17
CA VAL A 254 -15.19 11.07 -2.07
C VAL A 254 -15.93 10.07 -1.20
N ALA A 255 -15.65 10.10 0.12
CA ALA A 255 -16.24 9.17 1.08
C ALA A 255 -17.79 9.21 1.03
N GLY A 256 -18.39 8.04 0.88
CA GLY A 256 -19.85 7.93 0.81
C GLY A 256 -20.34 6.69 0.07
N PRO A 257 -21.67 6.50 -0.01
CA PRO A 257 -22.28 5.30 -0.58
C PRO A 257 -21.86 5.01 -2.03
N ALA A 258 -21.67 6.06 -2.85
CA ALA A 258 -21.30 5.93 -4.26
C ALA A 258 -19.90 5.29 -4.41
N ARG A 259 -18.91 5.79 -3.67
CA ARG A 259 -17.57 5.20 -3.62
C ARG A 259 -17.60 3.75 -3.15
N ASP A 260 -18.30 3.49 -2.05
CA ASP A 260 -18.38 2.16 -1.46
C ASP A 260 -19.08 1.17 -2.39
N ALA A 261 -20.05 1.62 -3.19
CA ALA A 261 -20.71 0.84 -4.23
C ALA A 261 -19.72 0.46 -5.36
N VAL A 262 -18.94 1.43 -5.86
CA VAL A 262 -17.91 1.17 -6.87
C VAL A 262 -16.86 0.19 -6.34
N TRP A 263 -16.32 0.41 -5.15
CA TRP A 263 -15.36 -0.53 -4.55
C TRP A 263 -15.95 -1.93 -4.38
N SER A 264 -17.24 -2.05 -4.06
CA SER A 264 -17.92 -3.35 -3.92
C SER A 264 -18.01 -4.09 -5.26
N GLU A 265 -18.35 -3.40 -6.35
CA GLU A 265 -18.38 -3.99 -7.70
C GLU A 265 -16.97 -4.36 -8.20
N LEU A 266 -15.95 -3.52 -7.91
CA LEU A 266 -14.57 -3.84 -8.24
C LEU A 266 -14.09 -5.10 -7.51
N LEU A 267 -14.42 -5.25 -6.22
CA LEU A 267 -14.11 -6.47 -5.45
C LEU A 267 -14.84 -7.69 -6.01
N ALA A 268 -16.14 -7.57 -6.31
CA ALA A 268 -16.95 -8.64 -6.88
C ALA A 268 -16.39 -9.13 -8.23
N ALA A 269 -15.92 -8.19 -9.06
CA ALA A 269 -15.24 -8.48 -10.32
C ALA A 269 -13.79 -8.97 -10.14
N ARG A 270 -13.25 -8.98 -8.91
CA ARG A 270 -11.88 -9.40 -8.58
C ARG A 270 -10.80 -8.50 -9.18
N VAL A 271 -11.08 -7.19 -9.27
CA VAL A 271 -10.06 -6.20 -9.63
C VAL A 271 -8.91 -6.26 -8.62
N ASP A 272 -7.67 -6.20 -9.09
CA ASP A 272 -6.48 -6.45 -8.28
C ASP A 272 -6.04 -5.25 -7.45
N HIS A 273 -6.32 -4.03 -7.94
CA HIS A 273 -5.95 -2.80 -7.25
C HIS A 273 -7.13 -1.82 -7.23
N LEU A 274 -7.66 -1.57 -6.03
CA LEU A 274 -8.62 -0.51 -5.74
C LEU A 274 -7.85 0.78 -5.49
N ASN A 275 -8.15 1.80 -6.28
CA ASN A 275 -7.45 3.08 -6.32
C ASN A 275 -8.10 4.07 -5.34
N THR A 276 -7.30 4.76 -4.52
CA THR A 276 -7.80 5.77 -3.58
C THR A 276 -6.71 6.71 -3.09
N ASP A 277 -7.10 7.95 -2.75
CA ASP A 277 -6.32 8.90 -1.95
C ASP A 277 -6.68 8.80 -0.44
N ASP A 278 -7.82 8.14 -0.07
CA ASP A 278 -8.25 7.92 1.32
C ASP A 278 -7.76 6.57 1.86
N LEU A 279 -6.51 6.53 2.33
CA LEU A 279 -5.88 5.31 2.84
C LEU A 279 -6.69 4.66 3.96
N ALA A 280 -7.14 5.46 4.92
CA ALA A 280 -7.91 4.97 6.08
C ALA A 280 -9.30 4.46 5.68
N GLY A 281 -9.94 5.12 4.72
CA GLY A 281 -11.23 4.70 4.17
C GLY A 281 -11.17 3.34 3.51
N LEU A 282 -10.20 3.14 2.61
CA LEU A 282 -10.04 1.86 1.92
C LEU A 282 -9.59 0.75 2.89
N GLU A 283 -8.73 1.06 3.86
CA GLU A 283 -8.36 0.09 4.89
C GLU A 283 -9.60 -0.42 5.64
N ARG A 284 -10.44 0.50 6.16
CA ARG A 284 -11.68 0.13 6.86
C ARG A 284 -12.61 -0.69 5.97
N PHE A 285 -12.79 -0.27 4.72
CA PHE A 285 -13.66 -0.94 3.76
C PHE A 285 -13.20 -2.38 3.48
N LEU A 286 -11.91 -2.60 3.23
CA LEU A 286 -11.35 -3.92 2.94
C LEU A 286 -11.36 -4.83 4.17
N ARG A 287 -11.00 -4.30 5.36
CA ARG A 287 -10.97 -5.10 6.60
C ARG A 287 -12.36 -5.58 7.02
N ALA A 288 -13.39 -4.79 6.79
CA ALA A 288 -14.78 -5.19 7.08
C ALA A 288 -15.26 -6.36 6.20
N ARG A 289 -14.58 -6.67 5.10
CA ARG A 289 -14.95 -7.73 4.12
C ARG A 289 -14.02 -8.94 4.15
N VAL A 290 -12.90 -8.86 4.85
CA VAL A 290 -11.98 -9.99 5.11
C VAL A 290 -12.27 -10.50 6.52
N GLN A 291 -13.41 -11.15 6.70
CA GLN A 291 -13.69 -11.99 7.86
C GLN A 291 -13.53 -13.47 7.49
#